data_8e653aad9ea59ca29401a44a66ef3a6f
#
_entry.id   8e653aad9ea59ca29401a44a66ef3a6f
#
_cell.length_a   1.000
_cell.length_b   1.000
_cell.length_c   1.000
_cell.angle_alpha   90.00
_cell.angle_beta   90.00
_cell.angle_gamma   90.00
#
_symmetry.space_group_name_H-M   'P 1'
#
loop_
_entity.id
_entity.type
_entity.pdbx_description
1 polymer ?
#
loop_
_entity_poly.entity_id
_entity_poly.type
_entity_poly.pdbx_seq_one_letter_code
_entity_poly.pdbx_strand_id
1 'polypeptide(L)'
;TDGNKEPTDFSVTLENGFKNFTDLQLKVFFRSSGRDNLITRKYEASPYINMPKGYGYEIQYMNMSGKKYKFMMNLMRRKGEEYASALGWNKAYDFMVEYTPTDSISYSIFYQDLKEKDWLNWLENNLLGTYEKRQRLTVGGINWFKGDKHELRLKAQMVAFTARSPQAYLANNIGDLIQADIALPPITLSDLAFQIRYRYEIKPLSYFYLVYTKGGRVVQYDEEDNLGEIYQRPWDDPETDT
;
A
#
# COMPACT_ATOMS: atom_id res chain seq x y z
N THR A 1 -1.07 -20.77 27.98
CA THR A 1 -1.92 -20.34 26.86
C THR A 1 -3.18 -19.74 27.41
N ASP A 2 -3.34 -18.44 27.28
CA ASP A 2 -4.36 -17.62 27.98
C ASP A 2 -5.81 -17.79 27.45
N GLY A 3 -6.13 -18.90 26.78
CA GLY A 3 -7.46 -19.16 26.22
C GLY A 3 -7.88 -18.24 25.06
N ASN A 4 -7.00 -17.34 24.64
CA ASN A 4 -7.25 -16.45 23.53
C ASN A 4 -7.02 -17.20 22.22
N LYS A 5 -8.10 -17.45 21.50
CA LYS A 5 -8.04 -18.08 20.17
C LYS A 5 -7.76 -17.01 19.13
N GLU A 6 -6.59 -17.06 18.51
CA GLU A 6 -6.28 -16.21 17.36
C GLU A 6 -7.19 -16.52 16.16
N PRO A 7 -7.49 -15.51 15.31
CA PRO A 7 -8.21 -15.75 14.07
C PRO A 7 -7.43 -16.72 13.18
N THR A 8 -8.15 -17.63 12.53
CA THR A 8 -7.57 -18.61 11.59
C THR A 8 -8.04 -18.26 10.18
N ASP A 9 -7.09 -18.17 9.26
CA ASP A 9 -7.35 -17.88 7.86
C ASP A 9 -7.40 -19.17 7.02
N PHE A 10 -8.35 -19.22 6.10
CA PHE A 10 -8.49 -20.26 5.10
C PHE A 10 -8.72 -19.62 3.74
N SER A 11 -8.04 -20.11 2.71
CA SER A 11 -8.24 -19.63 1.34
C SER A 11 -8.24 -20.76 0.32
N VAL A 12 -9.03 -20.56 -0.74
CA VAL A 12 -9.03 -21.40 -1.93
C VAL A 12 -8.63 -20.52 -3.11
N THR A 13 -7.68 -21.02 -3.90
CA THR A 13 -7.20 -20.35 -5.10
C THR A 13 -7.43 -21.24 -6.30
N LEU A 14 -8.02 -20.69 -7.36
CA LEU A 14 -8.12 -21.29 -8.67
C LEU A 14 -7.22 -20.51 -9.61
N GLU A 15 -6.33 -21.22 -10.30
CA GLU A 15 -5.41 -20.65 -11.27
C GLU A 15 -5.62 -21.26 -12.64
N ASN A 16 -5.65 -20.43 -13.67
CA ASN A 16 -5.77 -20.86 -15.05
C ASN A 16 -4.80 -20.10 -15.95
N GLY A 17 -3.83 -20.83 -16.48
CA GLY A 17 -2.87 -20.32 -17.46
C GLY A 17 -3.38 -20.53 -18.90
N PHE A 18 -3.35 -19.48 -19.71
CA PHE A 18 -3.73 -19.50 -21.10
C PHE A 18 -2.52 -19.66 -22.02
N LYS A 19 -2.73 -20.19 -23.22
CA LYS A 19 -1.64 -20.41 -24.21
C LYS A 19 -0.88 -19.16 -24.64
N ASN A 20 -1.48 -17.98 -24.49
CA ASN A 20 -0.88 -16.69 -24.78
C ASN A 20 -0.06 -16.13 -23.60
N PHE A 21 0.28 -16.96 -22.62
CA PHE A 21 1.01 -16.58 -21.40
C PHE A 21 0.29 -15.57 -20.52
N THR A 22 -1.03 -15.54 -20.57
CA THR A 22 -1.84 -14.83 -19.59
C THR A 22 -2.32 -15.79 -18.52
N ASP A 23 -2.41 -15.31 -17.29
CA ASP A 23 -2.88 -16.06 -16.14
C ASP A 23 -4.07 -15.36 -15.51
N LEU A 24 -5.08 -16.14 -15.15
CA LEU A 24 -6.21 -15.70 -14.35
C LEU A 24 -6.19 -16.45 -13.03
N GLN A 25 -6.16 -15.71 -11.93
CA GLN A 25 -6.24 -16.23 -10.58
C GLN A 25 -7.51 -15.71 -9.90
N LEU A 26 -8.27 -16.62 -9.32
CA LEU A 26 -9.44 -16.34 -8.49
C LEU A 26 -9.16 -16.88 -7.09
N LYS A 27 -9.20 -16.03 -6.08
CA LYS A 27 -8.98 -16.41 -4.69
C LYS A 27 -10.17 -16.01 -3.84
N VAL A 28 -10.65 -16.93 -3.04
CA VAL A 28 -11.65 -16.70 -2.00
C VAL A 28 -11.00 -17.01 -0.66
N PHE A 29 -11.23 -16.17 0.33
CA PHE A 29 -10.70 -16.40 1.67
C PHE A 29 -11.77 -16.22 2.72
N PHE A 30 -11.56 -16.89 3.86
CA PHE A 30 -12.39 -16.85 5.04
C PHE A 30 -11.50 -16.74 6.27
N ARG A 31 -11.95 -15.98 7.24
CA ARG A 31 -11.29 -15.79 8.52
C ARG A 31 -12.26 -16.08 9.66
N SER A 32 -11.85 -16.87 10.63
CA SER A 32 -12.63 -17.04 11.85
C SER A 32 -12.58 -15.76 12.71
N SER A 33 -13.59 -15.55 13.54
CA SER A 33 -13.44 -14.60 14.65
C SER A 33 -12.39 -15.11 15.65
N GLY A 34 -11.77 -14.19 16.34
CA GLY A 34 -10.76 -14.51 17.33
C GLY A 34 -10.37 -13.27 18.14
N ARG A 35 -9.27 -13.37 18.86
CA ARG A 35 -8.67 -12.26 19.60
C ARG A 35 -7.25 -12.05 19.13
N ASP A 36 -6.88 -10.81 18.93
CA ASP A 36 -5.56 -10.44 18.44
C ASP A 36 -5.03 -9.21 19.16
N ASN A 37 -3.74 -9.17 19.44
CA ASN A 37 -3.06 -8.01 20.01
C ASN A 37 -2.02 -7.41 19.08
N LEU A 38 -2.02 -7.76 17.81
CA LEU A 38 -1.04 -7.28 16.83
C LEU A 38 -1.01 -5.76 16.75
N ILE A 39 -2.17 -5.10 16.78
CA ILE A 39 -2.29 -3.65 16.73
C ILE A 39 -1.86 -2.97 18.03
N THR A 40 -2.06 -3.62 19.17
CA THR A 40 -1.77 -3.08 20.52
C THR A 40 -0.43 -3.53 21.08
N ARG A 41 0.32 -4.36 20.37
CA ARG A 41 1.56 -5.01 20.84
C ARG A 41 2.66 -4.05 21.32
N LYS A 42 2.61 -2.80 20.92
CA LYS A 42 3.57 -1.76 21.35
C LYS A 42 3.21 -1.17 22.72
N TYR A 43 2.02 -1.41 23.19
CA TYR A 43 1.56 -0.97 24.50
C TYR A 43 1.98 -1.98 25.57
N GLU A 44 2.42 -1.53 26.75
CA GLU A 44 2.95 -2.40 27.81
C GLU A 44 1.96 -3.48 28.26
N ALA A 45 0.68 -3.15 28.37
CA ALA A 45 -0.38 -4.10 28.69
C ALA A 45 -0.80 -4.98 27.50
N SER A 46 -0.49 -4.56 26.27
CA SER A 46 -0.77 -5.27 25.02
C SER A 46 -2.17 -5.94 24.97
N PRO A 47 -3.26 -5.18 25.19
CA PRO A 47 -4.59 -5.75 25.32
C PRO A 47 -5.03 -6.45 24.02
N TYR A 48 -5.67 -7.61 24.19
CA TYR A 48 -6.28 -8.31 23.06
C TYR A 48 -7.58 -7.63 22.64
N ILE A 49 -7.80 -7.57 21.31
CA ILE A 49 -9.00 -7.01 20.72
C ILE A 49 -9.79 -8.14 20.04
N ASN A 50 -11.11 -8.11 20.21
CA ASN A 50 -12.01 -9.03 19.56
C ASN A 50 -12.10 -8.70 18.06
N MET A 51 -11.63 -9.62 17.23
CA MET A 51 -11.65 -9.51 15.76
C MET A 51 -12.87 -10.24 15.18
N PRO A 52 -13.66 -9.61 14.31
CA PRO A 52 -14.82 -10.23 13.70
C PRO A 52 -14.41 -11.29 12.68
N LYS A 53 -15.38 -12.12 12.25
CA LYS A 53 -15.21 -12.99 11.08
C LYS A 53 -14.93 -12.16 9.84
N GLY A 54 -13.99 -12.64 9.01
CA GLY A 54 -13.62 -12.04 7.74
C GLY A 54 -13.95 -12.96 6.57
N TYR A 55 -14.13 -12.36 5.41
CA TYR A 55 -14.27 -13.05 4.13
C TYR A 55 -14.03 -12.11 2.97
N GLY A 56 -13.73 -12.67 1.81
CA GLY A 56 -13.52 -11.85 0.63
C GLY A 56 -13.06 -12.63 -0.57
N TYR A 57 -12.75 -11.89 -1.61
CA TYR A 57 -12.25 -12.42 -2.86
C TYR A 57 -11.21 -11.50 -3.49
N GLU A 58 -10.41 -12.11 -4.34
CA GLU A 58 -9.39 -11.47 -5.15
C GLU A 58 -9.42 -12.05 -6.56
N ILE A 59 -9.34 -11.19 -7.55
CA ILE A 59 -9.28 -11.55 -8.96
C ILE A 59 -8.04 -10.91 -9.53
N GLN A 60 -7.11 -11.72 -10.02
CA GLN A 60 -5.90 -11.24 -10.67
C GLN A 60 -5.86 -11.74 -12.11
N TYR A 61 -5.58 -10.84 -13.03
CA TYR A 61 -5.35 -11.14 -14.43
C TYR A 61 -4.03 -10.53 -14.85
N MET A 62 -3.12 -11.34 -15.41
CA MET A 62 -1.77 -10.88 -15.70
C MET A 62 -1.15 -11.56 -16.91
N ASN A 63 -0.20 -10.85 -17.55
CA ASN A 63 0.76 -11.40 -18.48
C ASN A 63 2.14 -10.85 -18.14
N MET A 64 2.97 -11.67 -17.53
CA MET A 64 4.33 -11.29 -17.11
C MET A 64 5.42 -11.85 -18.03
N SER A 65 5.03 -12.67 -19.02
CA SER A 65 5.95 -13.31 -19.98
C SER A 65 6.04 -12.58 -21.31
N GLY A 66 5.25 -11.52 -21.51
CA GLY A 66 5.25 -10.73 -22.75
C GLY A 66 6.60 -10.04 -22.97
N LYS A 67 7.12 -10.12 -24.22
CA LYS A 67 8.39 -9.47 -24.57
C LYS A 67 8.29 -7.95 -24.63
N LYS A 68 7.20 -7.44 -25.23
CA LYS A 68 6.99 -5.99 -25.39
C LYS A 68 6.08 -5.39 -24.35
N TYR A 69 5.09 -6.15 -23.90
CA TYR A 69 4.09 -5.71 -22.95
C TYR A 69 3.98 -6.75 -21.83
N LYS A 70 4.10 -6.28 -20.61
CA LYS A 70 3.72 -7.01 -19.41
C LYS A 70 2.66 -6.20 -18.70
N PHE A 71 1.68 -6.87 -18.13
CA PHE A 71 0.64 -6.20 -17.36
C PHE A 71 0.12 -7.09 -16.25
N MET A 72 -0.44 -6.45 -15.24
CA MET A 72 -1.15 -7.07 -14.14
C MET A 72 -2.32 -6.17 -13.75
N MET A 73 -3.46 -6.78 -13.51
CA MET A 73 -4.63 -6.15 -12.88
C MET A 73 -5.04 -7.01 -11.71
N ASN A 74 -5.25 -6.39 -10.58
CA ASN A 74 -5.74 -7.06 -9.37
C ASN A 74 -6.93 -6.29 -8.80
N LEU A 75 -7.99 -7.02 -8.48
CA LEU A 75 -9.19 -6.52 -7.83
C LEU A 75 -9.39 -7.31 -6.55
N MET A 76 -9.36 -6.64 -5.43
CA MET A 76 -9.57 -7.25 -4.12
C MET A 76 -10.76 -6.62 -3.41
N ARG A 77 -11.55 -7.45 -2.75
CA ARG A 77 -12.55 -7.02 -1.78
C ARG A 77 -12.55 -7.97 -0.59
N ARG A 78 -12.25 -7.44 0.59
CA ARG A 78 -12.11 -8.23 1.81
C ARG A 78 -12.78 -7.53 2.99
N LYS A 79 -13.21 -8.32 3.97
CA LYS A 79 -13.69 -7.85 5.27
C LYS A 79 -12.88 -8.51 6.37
N GLY A 80 -12.53 -7.75 7.40
CA GLY A 80 -11.80 -8.27 8.56
C GLY A 80 -10.36 -8.65 8.22
N GLU A 81 -9.61 -7.79 7.56
CA GLU A 81 -8.22 -8.04 7.18
C GLU A 81 -7.25 -7.74 8.33
N GLU A 82 -6.32 -8.67 8.59
CA GLU A 82 -5.40 -8.59 9.72
C GLU A 82 -4.32 -7.52 9.53
N TYR A 83 -3.69 -7.54 8.36
CA TYR A 83 -2.53 -6.69 8.11
C TYR A 83 -2.85 -5.20 8.07
N ALA A 84 -4.03 -4.87 7.64
CA ALA A 84 -4.51 -3.50 7.57
C ALA A 84 -5.27 -3.07 8.82
N SER A 85 -5.48 -3.97 9.79
CA SER A 85 -6.26 -3.73 10.99
C SER A 85 -7.65 -3.15 10.70
N ALA A 86 -8.26 -3.54 9.58
CA ALA A 86 -9.56 -3.05 9.18
C ALA A 86 -10.68 -3.98 9.64
N LEU A 87 -11.66 -3.42 10.33
CA LEU A 87 -12.85 -4.15 10.81
C LEU A 87 -13.96 -4.22 9.77
N GLY A 88 -13.97 -3.27 8.83
CA GLY A 88 -14.94 -3.15 7.76
C GLY A 88 -14.49 -3.76 6.44
N TRP A 89 -15.10 -3.28 5.34
CA TRP A 89 -14.75 -3.70 3.99
C TRP A 89 -13.53 -2.95 3.45
N ASN A 90 -12.57 -3.71 2.94
CA ASN A 90 -11.44 -3.22 2.18
C ASN A 90 -11.67 -3.47 0.69
N LYS A 91 -11.19 -2.55 -0.14
CA LYS A 91 -11.18 -2.66 -1.59
C LYS A 91 -9.82 -2.21 -2.09
N ALA A 92 -9.19 -3.00 -2.92
CA ALA A 92 -7.96 -2.61 -3.60
C ALA A 92 -8.08 -2.85 -5.11
N TYR A 93 -7.48 -1.94 -5.85
CA TYR A 93 -7.34 -1.99 -7.30
C TYR A 93 -5.88 -1.76 -7.61
N ASP A 94 -5.21 -2.78 -8.15
CA ASP A 94 -3.82 -2.67 -8.57
C ASP A 94 -3.76 -2.81 -10.08
N PHE A 95 -2.95 -1.97 -10.69
CA PHE A 95 -2.71 -1.99 -12.11
C PHE A 95 -1.22 -1.77 -12.37
N MET A 96 -0.63 -2.63 -13.20
CA MET A 96 0.76 -2.50 -13.63
C MET A 96 0.86 -2.69 -15.14
N VAL A 97 1.64 -1.85 -15.79
CA VAL A 97 2.06 -2.05 -17.18
C VAL A 97 3.56 -1.80 -17.29
N GLU A 98 4.24 -2.68 -17.98
CA GLU A 98 5.59 -2.46 -18.50
C GLU A 98 5.54 -2.56 -20.04
N TYR A 99 6.09 -1.55 -20.69
CA TYR A 99 6.20 -1.46 -22.13
C TYR A 99 7.66 -1.34 -22.56
N THR A 100 8.13 -2.31 -23.32
CA THR A 100 9.52 -2.40 -23.82
C THR A 100 9.48 -2.39 -25.35
N PRO A 101 9.39 -1.19 -25.99
CA PRO A 101 9.31 -1.09 -27.46
C PRO A 101 10.55 -1.65 -28.15
N THR A 102 11.72 -1.49 -27.55
CA THR A 102 13.01 -2.00 -28.01
C THR A 102 13.82 -2.50 -26.83
N ASP A 103 14.88 -3.26 -27.09
CA ASP A 103 15.79 -3.75 -26.04
C ASP A 103 16.52 -2.60 -25.29
N SER A 104 16.47 -1.38 -25.86
CA SER A 104 17.15 -0.22 -25.32
C SER A 104 16.30 0.68 -24.45
N ILE A 105 14.99 0.51 -24.40
CA ILE A 105 14.10 1.38 -23.61
C ILE A 105 12.93 0.61 -23.05
N SER A 106 12.63 0.85 -21.79
CA SER A 106 11.42 0.36 -21.11
C SER A 106 10.75 1.46 -20.31
N TYR A 107 9.44 1.39 -20.28
CA TYR A 107 8.56 2.24 -19.48
C TYR A 107 7.75 1.35 -18.53
N SER A 108 7.58 1.80 -17.31
CA SER A 108 6.74 1.08 -16.34
C SER A 108 5.85 2.05 -15.58
N ILE A 109 4.64 1.61 -15.29
CA ILE A 109 3.74 2.28 -14.37
C ILE A 109 3.06 1.23 -13.50
N PHE A 110 2.99 1.51 -12.22
CA PHE A 110 2.19 0.80 -11.24
C PHE A 110 1.28 1.80 -10.54
N TYR A 111 0.03 1.45 -10.40
CA TYR A 111 -0.96 2.22 -9.66
C TYR A 111 -1.74 1.31 -8.73
N GLN A 112 -1.93 1.76 -7.50
CA GLN A 112 -2.78 1.11 -6.49
C GLN A 112 -3.74 2.13 -5.89
N ASP A 113 -5.01 1.76 -5.71
CA ASP A 113 -6.02 2.50 -4.92
C ASP A 113 -6.58 1.53 -3.87
N LEU A 114 -6.20 1.71 -2.63
CA LEU A 114 -6.66 0.95 -1.47
C LEU A 114 -7.64 1.81 -0.67
N LYS A 115 -8.84 1.26 -0.42
CA LYS A 115 -9.86 1.85 0.45
C LYS A 115 -10.19 0.89 1.57
N GLU A 116 -10.09 1.36 2.78
CA GLU A 116 -10.41 0.60 3.99
C GLU A 116 -11.45 1.35 4.80
N LYS A 117 -12.62 0.74 4.91
CA LYS A 117 -13.65 1.21 5.81
C LYS A 117 -13.36 0.68 7.21
N ASP A 118 -13.47 1.53 8.22
CA ASP A 118 -13.21 1.19 9.61
C ASP A 118 -11.76 0.67 9.82
N TRP A 119 -10.77 1.32 9.17
CA TRP A 119 -9.36 1.06 9.43
C TRP A 119 -9.03 1.40 10.87
N LEU A 120 -8.67 0.36 11.63
CA LEU A 120 -8.38 0.45 13.05
C LEU A 120 -6.91 0.80 13.26
N ASN A 121 -6.65 1.86 14.02
CA ASN A 121 -5.31 2.31 14.38
C ASN A 121 -5.19 2.48 15.88
N TRP A 122 -4.10 2.01 16.45
CA TRP A 122 -3.76 2.26 17.84
C TRP A 122 -3.18 3.67 17.99
N LEU A 123 -3.62 4.42 18.96
CA LEU A 123 -3.17 5.78 19.23
C LEU A 123 -2.29 5.82 20.47
N GLU A 124 -2.85 5.53 21.63
CA GLU A 124 -2.12 5.48 22.88
C GLU A 124 -2.86 4.59 23.90
N ASN A 125 -2.15 4.02 24.85
CA ASN A 125 -2.69 3.19 25.91
C ASN A 125 -3.72 2.17 25.38
N ASN A 126 -4.98 2.25 25.81
CA ASN A 126 -6.10 1.47 25.29
C ASN A 126 -7.00 2.24 24.33
N LEU A 127 -6.56 3.42 23.87
CA LEU A 127 -7.26 4.26 22.90
C LEU A 127 -6.93 3.84 21.47
N LEU A 128 -7.95 3.55 20.70
CA LEU A 128 -7.89 3.24 19.28
C LEU A 128 -8.78 4.21 18.50
N GLY A 129 -8.43 4.43 17.25
CA GLY A 129 -9.25 5.18 16.30
C GLY A 129 -9.63 4.31 15.12
N THR A 130 -10.87 4.41 14.65
CA THR A 130 -11.24 3.91 13.32
C THR A 130 -11.37 5.06 12.36
N TYR A 131 -11.01 4.84 11.09
CA TYR A 131 -10.98 5.84 10.04
C TYR A 131 -11.48 5.25 8.72
N GLU A 132 -12.08 6.09 7.88
CA GLU A 132 -12.20 5.82 6.45
C GLU A 132 -10.87 6.14 5.78
N LYS A 133 -10.06 5.11 5.55
CA LYS A 133 -8.74 5.24 4.95
C LYS A 133 -8.80 5.07 3.44
N ARG A 134 -8.09 5.94 2.74
CA ARG A 134 -7.77 5.76 1.32
C ARG A 134 -6.28 5.98 1.10
N GLN A 135 -5.64 5.03 0.45
CA GLN A 135 -4.23 5.13 0.05
C GLN A 135 -4.12 4.92 -1.45
N ARG A 136 -3.42 5.82 -2.11
CA ARG A 136 -3.08 5.72 -3.52
C ARG A 136 -1.57 5.72 -3.66
N LEU A 137 -1.06 4.76 -4.42
CA LEU A 137 0.36 4.65 -4.74
C LEU A 137 0.50 4.68 -6.26
N THR A 138 1.35 5.58 -6.75
CA THR A 138 1.75 5.63 -8.15
C THR A 138 3.26 5.48 -8.22
N VAL A 139 3.73 4.51 -9.00
CA VAL A 139 5.17 4.32 -9.26
C VAL A 139 5.37 4.32 -10.77
N GLY A 140 6.22 5.22 -11.26
CA GLY A 140 6.61 5.32 -12.65
C GLY A 140 8.10 5.07 -12.85
N GLY A 141 8.47 4.50 -13.98
CA GLY A 141 9.87 4.26 -14.31
C GLY A 141 10.16 4.32 -15.80
N ILE A 142 11.35 4.81 -16.13
CA ILE A 142 11.92 4.76 -17.48
C ILE A 142 13.34 4.24 -17.35
N ASN A 143 13.68 3.21 -18.13
CA ASN A 143 15.06 2.76 -18.29
C ASN A 143 15.43 2.93 -19.76
N TRP A 144 16.56 3.54 -20.00
CA TRP A 144 17.09 3.75 -21.33
C TRP A 144 18.59 3.39 -21.38
N PHE A 145 18.96 2.66 -22.42
CA PHE A 145 20.32 2.23 -22.69
C PHE A 145 20.73 2.68 -24.09
N LYS A 146 21.95 3.14 -24.24
CA LYS A 146 22.54 3.43 -25.56
C LYS A 146 23.89 2.76 -25.69
N GLY A 147 23.88 1.66 -26.45
CA GLY A 147 25.00 0.72 -26.48
C GLY A 147 25.28 0.19 -25.07
N ASP A 148 26.50 -0.27 -24.86
CA ASP A 148 26.92 -0.85 -23.58
C ASP A 148 27.37 0.23 -22.57
N LYS A 149 27.52 1.49 -23.02
CA LYS A 149 28.17 2.55 -22.25
C LYS A 149 27.23 3.46 -21.48
N HIS A 150 26.02 3.69 -21.99
CA HIS A 150 25.11 4.68 -21.41
C HIS A 150 23.88 4.02 -20.82
N GLU A 151 23.53 4.37 -19.61
CA GLU A 151 22.32 3.97 -18.93
C GLU A 151 21.69 5.17 -18.24
N LEU A 152 20.41 5.44 -18.53
CA LEU A 152 19.59 6.42 -17.84
C LEU A 152 18.40 5.71 -17.20
N ARG A 153 18.23 5.92 -15.90
CA ARG A 153 17.05 5.46 -15.14
C ARG A 153 16.35 6.64 -14.49
N LEU A 154 15.05 6.70 -14.70
CA LEU A 154 14.18 7.61 -13.97
C LEU A 154 13.21 6.77 -13.15
N LYS A 155 13.00 7.15 -11.91
CA LYS A 155 11.98 6.57 -11.05
C LYS A 155 11.23 7.67 -10.33
N ALA A 156 9.92 7.55 -10.26
CA ALA A 156 9.06 8.42 -9.47
C ALA A 156 8.10 7.54 -8.67
N GLN A 157 7.93 7.86 -7.41
CA GLN A 157 6.95 7.26 -6.52
C GLN A 157 6.19 8.36 -5.81
N MET A 158 4.89 8.26 -5.80
CA MET A 158 4.00 9.19 -5.13
C MET A 158 3.00 8.39 -4.30
N VAL A 159 2.84 8.76 -3.05
CA VAL A 159 1.84 8.23 -2.13
C VAL A 159 0.91 9.36 -1.71
N ALA A 160 -0.40 9.14 -1.83
CA ALA A 160 -1.42 9.96 -1.21
C ALA A 160 -2.21 9.08 -0.24
N PHE A 161 -2.22 9.47 1.00
CA PHE A 161 -2.93 8.79 2.08
C PHE A 161 -3.87 9.76 2.77
N THR A 162 -5.12 9.35 2.94
CA THR A 162 -6.11 10.09 3.72
C THR A 162 -6.81 9.16 4.70
N ALA A 163 -7.01 9.62 5.92
CA ALA A 163 -7.77 8.94 6.96
C ALA A 163 -8.79 9.93 7.55
N ARG A 164 -10.07 9.66 7.34
CA ARG A 164 -11.18 10.58 7.61
C ARG A 164 -12.21 9.99 8.52
N SER A 165 -13.20 10.82 8.87
CA SER A 165 -14.34 10.40 9.69
C SER A 165 -13.90 9.60 10.91
N PRO A 166 -12.95 10.12 11.72
CA PRO A 166 -12.42 9.38 12.85
C PRO A 166 -13.48 9.09 13.89
N GLN A 167 -13.40 7.89 14.48
CA GLN A 167 -14.19 7.52 15.65
C GLN A 167 -13.26 6.92 16.71
N ALA A 168 -13.37 7.40 17.94
CA ALA A 168 -12.54 6.93 19.03
C ALA A 168 -13.19 5.73 19.76
N TYR A 169 -12.35 4.78 20.17
CA TYR A 169 -12.74 3.61 20.93
C TYR A 169 -11.74 3.35 22.07
N LEU A 170 -12.25 2.86 23.18
CA LEU A 170 -11.45 2.33 24.28
C LEU A 170 -11.58 0.80 24.30
N ALA A 171 -10.46 0.10 24.26
CA ALA A 171 -10.42 -1.34 24.45
C ALA A 171 -10.60 -1.66 25.93
N ASN A 172 -11.58 -2.51 26.25
CA ASN A 172 -11.79 -3.01 27.61
C ASN A 172 -10.97 -4.28 27.89
N ASN A 173 -10.98 -4.77 29.13
CA ASN A 173 -10.20 -5.94 29.53
C ASN A 173 -10.62 -7.26 28.86
N ILE A 174 -11.79 -7.30 28.24
CA ILE A 174 -12.28 -8.48 27.50
C ILE A 174 -12.14 -8.36 26.00
N GLY A 175 -11.52 -7.26 25.55
CA GLY A 175 -11.18 -7.04 24.13
C GLY A 175 -12.27 -6.37 23.30
N ASP A 176 -13.33 -5.89 23.90
CA ASP A 176 -14.36 -5.15 23.18
C ASP A 176 -13.95 -3.69 23.02
N LEU A 177 -14.29 -3.12 21.86
CA LEU A 177 -14.10 -1.73 21.56
C LEU A 177 -15.34 -0.94 21.95
N ILE A 178 -15.22 -0.10 22.95
CA ILE A 178 -16.29 0.76 23.47
C ILE A 178 -16.08 2.15 22.87
N GLN A 179 -17.08 2.65 22.15
CA GLN A 179 -17.01 4.00 21.54
C GLN A 179 -16.82 5.05 22.65
N ALA A 180 -15.89 5.97 22.41
CA ALA A 180 -15.57 7.06 23.31
C ALA A 180 -15.85 8.41 22.64
N ASP A 181 -16.30 9.38 23.42
CA ASP A 181 -16.52 10.75 22.97
C ASP A 181 -15.19 11.55 23.07
N ILE A 182 -14.25 11.16 22.22
CA ILE A 182 -12.93 11.78 22.10
C ILE A 182 -12.78 12.25 20.67
N ALA A 183 -12.52 13.53 20.50
CA ALA A 183 -12.25 14.11 19.16
C ALA A 183 -10.88 13.65 18.67
N LEU A 184 -10.85 13.07 17.49
CA LEU A 184 -9.62 12.68 16.78
C LEU A 184 -9.49 13.53 15.51
N PRO A 185 -8.27 13.95 15.13
CA PRO A 185 -8.07 14.66 13.89
C PRO A 185 -8.12 13.71 12.68
N PRO A 186 -8.59 14.17 11.52
CA PRO A 186 -8.33 13.51 10.25
C PRO A 186 -6.85 13.63 9.90
N ILE A 187 -6.37 12.81 8.99
CA ILE A 187 -4.95 12.76 8.61
C ILE A 187 -4.85 12.72 7.10
N THR A 188 -4.07 13.63 6.53
CA THR A 188 -3.63 13.59 5.14
C THR A 188 -2.11 13.47 5.12
N LEU A 189 -1.59 12.48 4.39
CA LEU A 189 -0.17 12.28 4.19
C LEU A 189 0.13 12.22 2.70
N SER A 190 1.17 12.91 2.30
CA SER A 190 1.75 12.80 0.96
C SER A 190 3.24 12.47 1.05
N ASP A 191 3.69 11.61 0.16
CA ASP A 191 5.08 11.18 0.09
C ASP A 191 5.50 11.18 -1.38
N LEU A 192 6.66 11.75 -1.66
CA LEU A 192 7.26 11.82 -2.98
C LEU A 192 8.68 11.29 -2.90
N ALA A 193 9.03 10.41 -3.83
CA ALA A 193 10.41 10.05 -4.10
C ALA A 193 10.64 10.10 -5.62
N PHE A 194 11.59 10.90 -6.05
CA PHE A 194 12.00 11.04 -7.43
C PHE A 194 13.49 10.86 -7.57
N GLN A 195 13.94 10.07 -8.52
CA GLN A 195 15.35 9.82 -8.79
C GLN A 195 15.62 9.79 -10.29
N ILE A 196 16.67 10.51 -10.68
CA ILE A 196 17.33 10.37 -11.98
C ILE A 196 18.72 9.81 -11.72
N ARG A 197 19.05 8.74 -12.39
CA ARG A 197 20.39 8.14 -12.34
C ARG A 197 20.90 7.94 -13.77
N TYR A 198 22.05 8.55 -14.06
CA TYR A 198 22.79 8.35 -15.28
C TYR A 198 24.10 7.66 -14.96
N ARG A 199 24.45 6.62 -15.75
CA ARG A 199 25.71 5.90 -15.69
C ARG A 199 26.38 5.96 -17.06
N TYR A 200 27.66 6.25 -17.08
CA TYR A 200 28.50 6.23 -18.28
C TYR A 200 29.72 5.34 -18.03
N GLU A 201 29.94 4.35 -18.88
CA GLU A 201 31.13 3.51 -18.85
C GLU A 201 32.26 4.19 -19.66
N ILE A 202 33.27 4.68 -18.94
CA ILE A 202 34.43 5.36 -19.53
C ILE A 202 35.34 4.32 -20.23
N LYS A 203 35.60 3.22 -19.54
CA LYS A 203 36.33 2.03 -19.98
C LYS A 203 35.87 0.83 -19.15
N PRO A 204 36.14 -0.41 -19.55
CA PRO A 204 35.71 -1.59 -18.79
C PRO A 204 35.97 -1.46 -17.29
N LEU A 205 34.92 -1.66 -16.48
CA LEU A 205 34.90 -1.57 -15.01
C LEU A 205 35.13 -0.14 -14.44
N SER A 206 35.13 0.89 -15.28
CA SER A 206 35.23 2.29 -14.85
C SER A 206 33.99 3.07 -15.21
N TYR A 207 33.25 3.55 -14.23
CA TYR A 207 31.98 4.23 -14.44
C TYR A 207 31.97 5.63 -13.86
N PHE A 208 31.35 6.54 -14.59
CA PHE A 208 30.89 7.83 -14.09
C PHE A 208 29.40 7.71 -13.75
N TYR A 209 29.00 8.25 -12.59
CA TYR A 209 27.62 8.32 -12.16
C TYR A 209 27.20 9.76 -11.88
N LEU A 210 26.02 10.09 -12.38
CA LEU A 210 25.29 11.29 -12.00
C LEU A 210 23.97 10.86 -11.40
N VAL A 211 23.71 11.26 -10.16
CA VAL A 211 22.48 10.93 -9.44
C VAL A 211 21.85 12.22 -8.93
N TYR A 212 20.59 12.39 -9.27
CA TYR A 212 19.74 13.43 -8.70
C TYR A 212 18.57 12.77 -7.99
N THR A 213 18.31 13.16 -6.76
CA THR A 213 17.16 12.70 -5.99
C THR A 213 16.41 13.90 -5.45
N LYS A 214 15.08 13.81 -5.48
CA LYS A 214 14.18 14.70 -4.77
C LYS A 214 13.15 13.85 -4.05
N GLY A 215 12.88 14.15 -2.80
CA GLY A 215 11.87 13.48 -2.01
C GLY A 215 11.35 14.41 -0.95
N GLY A 216 10.24 14.07 -0.36
CA GLY A 216 9.65 14.80 0.74
C GLY A 216 8.41 14.08 1.23
N ARG A 217 8.11 14.26 2.51
CA ARG A 217 6.90 13.81 3.16
C ARG A 217 6.24 14.99 3.83
N VAL A 218 4.94 15.13 3.63
CA VAL A 218 4.10 16.13 4.29
C VAL A 218 2.97 15.41 5.00
N VAL A 219 2.79 15.69 6.29
CA VAL A 219 1.68 15.19 7.11
C VAL A 219 0.86 16.38 7.56
N GLN A 220 -0.43 16.36 7.32
CA GLN A 220 -1.36 17.41 7.75
C GLN A 220 -2.58 16.77 8.40
N TYR A 221 -3.17 17.50 9.34
CA TYR A 221 -4.38 17.08 10.07
C TYR A 221 -5.58 17.79 9.47
N ASP A 222 -5.85 17.49 8.20
CA ASP A 222 -6.93 18.05 7.39
C ASP A 222 -7.68 16.97 6.60
N GLU A 223 -8.79 17.36 5.97
CA GLU A 223 -9.63 16.48 5.14
C GLU A 223 -9.43 16.73 3.64
N GLU A 224 -8.19 16.95 3.20
CA GLU A 224 -7.93 17.19 1.78
C GLU A 224 -8.27 15.98 0.92
N ASP A 225 -8.99 16.22 -0.19
CA ASP A 225 -9.47 15.20 -1.13
C ASP A 225 -8.85 15.31 -2.51
N ASN A 226 -8.35 16.49 -2.85
CA ASN A 226 -7.80 16.74 -4.16
C ASN A 226 -6.47 16.02 -4.31
N LEU A 227 -6.46 14.94 -5.09
CA LEU A 227 -5.27 14.13 -5.31
C LEU A 227 -4.12 14.96 -5.91
N GLY A 228 -4.43 15.93 -6.76
CA GLY A 228 -3.43 16.83 -7.36
C GLY A 228 -2.74 17.66 -6.29
N GLU A 229 -3.50 18.25 -5.37
CA GLU A 229 -2.95 19.04 -4.25
C GLU A 229 -2.12 18.17 -3.30
N ILE A 230 -2.64 16.99 -2.95
CA ILE A 230 -1.90 16.04 -2.09
C ILE A 230 -0.55 15.67 -2.73
N TYR A 231 -0.50 15.41 -4.04
CA TYR A 231 0.75 15.06 -4.73
C TYR A 231 1.69 16.26 -4.93
N GLN A 232 1.16 17.48 -4.96
CA GLN A 232 1.95 18.70 -5.11
C GLN A 232 2.67 19.11 -3.82
N ARG A 233 2.06 18.91 -2.67
CA ARG A 233 2.59 19.31 -1.35
C ARG A 233 4.07 18.94 -1.14
N PRO A 234 4.53 17.69 -1.39
CA PRO A 234 5.95 17.35 -1.18
C PRO A 234 6.91 18.00 -2.18
N TRP A 235 6.40 18.55 -3.29
CA TRP A 235 7.21 19.31 -4.23
C TRP A 235 7.45 20.74 -3.73
N ASP A 236 6.43 21.36 -3.16
CA ASP A 236 6.42 22.76 -2.80
C ASP A 236 7.01 22.97 -1.41
N ASP A 237 6.74 22.08 -0.47
CA ASP A 237 7.18 22.15 0.91
C ASP A 237 7.64 20.76 1.41
N PRO A 238 8.84 20.33 1.05
CA PRO A 238 9.38 19.07 1.54
C PRO A 238 9.76 19.23 3.03
N GLU A 239 8.88 18.86 3.94
CA GLU A 239 9.31 18.62 5.32
C GLU A 239 10.32 17.47 5.30
N THR A 240 11.59 17.82 5.36
CA THR A 240 12.66 16.86 5.58
C THR A 240 12.64 16.45 7.04
N ASP A 241 12.06 15.27 7.34
CA ASP A 241 12.41 14.55 8.56
C ASP A 241 13.92 14.28 8.53
N THR A 242 14.66 15.07 9.26
CA THR A 242 16.09 14.88 9.54
C THR A 242 16.27 13.92 10.71
#